data_82da980c710790f370396e99db0ebf5b
#
_entry.id   82da980c710790f370396e99db0ebf5b
#
_cell.length_a   1.000
_cell.length_b   1.000
_cell.length_c   1.000
_cell.angle_alpha   90.00
_cell.angle_beta   90.00
_cell.angle_gamma   90.00
#
_symmetry.space_group_name_H-M   'P 1'
#
loop_
_entity.id
_entity.type
_entity.pdbx_description
1 polymer ?
#
loop_
_entity_poly.entity_id
_entity_poly.type
_entity_poly.pdbx_seq_one_letter_code
_entity_poly.pdbx_strand_id
1 'polypeptide(L)'
;MPDPKQWLHNYGDYLYSIAVLKTNDKETAEDLVQETFLSAIKALPGFKGESNEKTWLTAILNNKIIDYYRKKDVLKNADSYLIETDQSFYGSFFEPDNSSSGHWTKTANPEPWNMSTDEALTRNDFYKMLDYCIGKMPAKLAPVFIAKYIDEDDSEKICKDFDISSSNYWVIIHRTKILMRKCLETNWFKK
;
A
#
# COMPACT_ATOMS: atom_id res chain seq x y z
N MET A 1 -1.90 7.61 32.26
CA MET A 1 -3.20 7.32 31.63
C MET A 1 -3.26 8.03 30.31
N PRO A 2 -3.83 7.44 29.26
CA PRO A 2 -4.03 8.11 27.98
C PRO A 2 -4.82 9.42 28.15
N ASP A 3 -4.36 10.48 27.48
CA ASP A 3 -5.08 11.77 27.50
C ASP A 3 -5.66 12.07 26.11
N PRO A 4 -6.95 11.76 25.89
CA PRO A 4 -7.60 11.97 24.59
C PRO A 4 -7.55 13.42 24.08
N LYS A 5 -7.41 14.41 24.97
CA LYS A 5 -7.35 15.82 24.58
C LYS A 5 -6.07 16.16 23.84
N GLN A 6 -5.02 15.37 24.05
CA GLN A 6 -3.72 15.59 23.41
C GLN A 6 -3.49 14.71 22.18
N TRP A 7 -4.35 13.72 21.91
CA TRP A 7 -4.15 12.77 20.82
C TRP A 7 -4.08 13.43 19.45
N LEU A 8 -4.96 14.40 19.20
CA LEU A 8 -4.93 15.11 17.92
C LEU A 8 -3.60 15.85 17.72
N HIS A 9 -3.12 16.53 18.75
CA HIS A 9 -1.85 17.26 18.70
C HIS A 9 -0.65 16.33 18.58
N ASN A 10 -0.63 15.23 19.34
CA ASN A 10 0.52 14.34 19.41
C ASN A 10 0.61 13.34 18.26
N TYR A 11 -0.55 12.90 17.71
CA TYR A 11 -0.62 11.78 16.78
C TYR A 11 -1.39 12.09 15.49
N GLY A 12 -2.06 13.24 15.38
CA GLY A 12 -2.89 13.60 14.23
C GLY A 12 -2.14 13.55 12.92
N ASP A 13 -1.02 14.26 12.80
CA ASP A 13 -0.21 14.31 11.59
C ASP A 13 0.36 12.94 11.22
N TYR A 14 0.77 12.16 12.21
CA TYR A 14 1.29 10.82 12.01
C TYR A 14 0.22 9.87 11.47
N LEU A 15 -0.97 9.83 12.08
CA LEU A 15 -2.07 8.99 11.62
C LEU A 15 -2.58 9.42 10.25
N TYR A 16 -2.64 10.73 10.01
CA TYR A 16 -3.01 11.29 8.72
C TYR A 16 -2.04 10.87 7.61
N SER A 17 -0.74 10.94 7.85
CA SER A 17 0.26 10.51 6.87
C SER A 17 0.11 9.04 6.49
N ILE A 18 -0.16 8.16 7.46
CA ILE A 18 -0.46 6.74 7.21
C ILE A 18 -1.76 6.58 6.40
N ALA A 19 -2.80 7.30 6.78
CA ALA A 19 -4.09 7.21 6.10
C ALA A 19 -3.99 7.69 4.64
N VAL A 20 -3.31 8.80 4.36
CA VAL A 20 -3.07 9.30 3.00
C VAL A 20 -2.26 8.29 2.18
N LEU A 21 -1.18 7.74 2.75
CA LEU A 21 -0.37 6.73 2.07
C LEU A 21 -1.20 5.52 1.66
N LYS A 22 -2.05 5.04 2.57
CA LYS A 22 -2.84 3.82 2.36
C LYS A 22 -4.10 4.04 1.50
N THR A 23 -4.71 5.23 1.52
CA THR A 23 -5.94 5.51 0.75
C THR A 23 -5.69 6.23 -0.56
N ASN A 24 -4.54 6.91 -0.67
CA ASN A 24 -4.21 7.83 -1.77
C ASN A 24 -5.29 8.91 -2.01
N ASP A 25 -6.03 9.26 -0.97
CA ASP A 25 -7.13 10.22 -0.99
C ASP A 25 -7.15 11.01 0.33
N LYS A 26 -7.02 12.33 0.23
CA LYS A 26 -6.88 13.21 1.40
C LYS A 26 -8.16 13.31 2.22
N GLU A 27 -9.31 13.43 1.56
CA GLU A 27 -10.61 13.55 2.20
C GLU A 27 -10.96 12.27 2.96
N THR A 28 -10.81 11.12 2.30
CA THR A 28 -10.96 9.81 2.96
C THR A 28 -9.99 9.64 4.13
N ALA A 29 -8.75 10.11 4.00
CA ALA A 29 -7.76 10.01 5.08
C ALA A 29 -8.17 10.84 6.30
N GLU A 30 -8.67 12.06 6.11
CA GLU A 30 -9.17 12.91 7.19
C GLU A 30 -10.34 12.25 7.92
N ASP A 31 -11.32 11.73 7.18
CA ASP A 31 -12.47 11.03 7.75
C ASP A 31 -12.06 9.81 8.58
N LEU A 32 -11.15 8.98 8.05
CA LEU A 32 -10.67 7.79 8.75
C LEU A 32 -9.90 8.13 10.03
N VAL A 33 -9.13 9.22 10.04
CA VAL A 33 -8.44 9.69 11.24
C VAL A 33 -9.44 10.19 12.29
N GLN A 34 -10.45 10.96 11.88
CA GLN A 34 -11.52 11.40 12.79
C GLN A 34 -12.28 10.20 13.37
N GLU A 35 -12.69 9.24 12.54
CA GLU A 35 -13.33 8.01 12.99
C GLU A 35 -12.44 7.19 13.93
N THR A 36 -11.13 7.21 13.72
CA THR A 36 -10.15 6.54 14.59
C THR A 36 -10.17 7.14 15.99
N PHE A 37 -10.10 8.46 16.12
CA PHE A 37 -10.15 9.12 17.42
C PHE A 37 -11.48 8.90 18.11
N LEU A 38 -12.61 8.99 17.39
CA LEU A 38 -13.93 8.70 17.97
C LEU A 38 -14.05 7.27 18.48
N SER A 39 -13.51 6.30 17.72
CA SER A 39 -13.50 4.89 18.12
C SER A 39 -12.57 4.64 19.31
N ALA A 40 -11.40 5.29 19.34
CA ALA A 40 -10.48 5.22 20.45
C ALA A 40 -11.07 5.78 21.75
N ILE A 41 -11.76 6.92 21.70
CA ILE A 41 -12.45 7.49 22.87
C ILE A 41 -13.49 6.50 23.44
N LYS A 42 -14.26 5.86 22.56
CA LYS A 42 -15.26 4.86 22.97
C LYS A 42 -14.62 3.61 23.57
N ALA A 43 -13.46 3.19 23.04
CA ALA A 43 -12.75 1.99 23.49
C ALA A 43 -11.82 2.24 24.69
N LEU A 44 -11.59 3.50 25.07
CA LEU A 44 -10.67 3.89 26.15
C LEU A 44 -10.93 3.19 27.50
N PRO A 45 -12.18 2.98 27.95
CA PRO A 45 -12.43 2.28 29.21
C PRO A 45 -11.89 0.83 29.24
N GLY A 46 -11.71 0.22 28.06
CA GLY A 46 -11.15 -1.13 27.91
C GLY A 46 -9.65 -1.18 27.61
N PHE A 47 -8.99 -0.03 27.49
CA PHE A 47 -7.56 0.03 27.18
C PHE A 47 -6.72 -0.40 28.40
N LYS A 48 -6.04 -1.55 28.28
CA LYS A 48 -5.27 -2.17 29.37
C LYS A 48 -3.85 -1.61 29.52
N GLY A 49 -3.39 -0.74 28.60
CA GLY A 49 -2.02 -0.23 28.63
C GLY A 49 -0.94 -1.24 28.21
N GLU A 50 -1.31 -2.32 27.53
CA GLU A 50 -0.39 -3.37 27.04
C GLU A 50 0.47 -2.87 25.86
N SER A 51 0.07 -1.76 25.21
CA SER A 51 0.82 -1.07 24.17
C SER A 51 0.86 0.43 24.44
N ASN A 52 1.73 1.17 23.76
CA ASN A 52 1.70 2.63 23.81
C ASN A 52 0.49 3.17 23.00
N GLU A 53 0.07 4.40 23.32
CA GLU A 53 -1.09 5.05 22.68
C GLU A 53 -0.95 5.13 21.16
N LYS A 54 0.25 5.44 20.65
CA LYS A 54 0.53 5.55 19.24
C LYS A 54 0.25 4.23 18.51
N THR A 55 0.77 3.11 19.04
CA THR A 55 0.57 1.76 18.49
C THR A 55 -0.91 1.37 18.51
N TRP A 56 -1.59 1.66 19.60
CA TRP A 56 -3.02 1.35 19.75
C TRP A 56 -3.88 2.15 18.77
N LEU A 57 -3.65 3.45 18.65
CA LEU A 57 -4.36 4.30 17.68
C LEU A 57 -4.09 3.86 16.23
N THR A 58 -2.84 3.49 15.92
CA THR A 58 -2.47 2.97 14.60
C THR A 58 -3.20 1.66 14.28
N ALA A 59 -3.36 0.77 15.26
CA ALA A 59 -4.13 -0.47 15.06
C ALA A 59 -5.61 -0.17 14.77
N ILE A 60 -6.22 0.80 15.47
CA ILE A 60 -7.60 1.22 15.19
C ILE A 60 -7.70 1.80 13.77
N LEU A 61 -6.77 2.68 13.38
CA LEU A 61 -6.73 3.26 12.03
C LEU A 61 -6.62 2.18 10.96
N ASN A 62 -5.72 1.21 11.12
CA ASN A 62 -5.56 0.12 10.16
C ASN A 62 -6.85 -0.68 9.97
N ASN A 63 -7.56 -0.99 11.05
CA ASN A 63 -8.86 -1.65 10.98
C ASN A 63 -9.90 -0.81 10.21
N LYS A 64 -9.93 0.51 10.43
CA LYS A 64 -10.80 1.43 9.69
C LYS A 64 -10.49 1.48 8.19
N ILE A 65 -9.21 1.47 7.83
CA ILE A 65 -8.76 1.42 6.44
C ILE A 65 -9.20 0.11 5.77
N ILE A 66 -9.02 -1.03 6.44
CA ILE A 66 -9.47 -2.33 5.96
C ILE A 66 -10.99 -2.33 5.74
N ASP A 67 -11.77 -1.85 6.70
CA ASP A 67 -13.23 -1.76 6.61
C ASP A 67 -13.68 -0.83 5.46
N TYR A 68 -12.97 0.27 5.22
CA TYR A 68 -13.21 1.15 4.08
C TYR A 68 -13.09 0.42 2.75
N TYR A 69 -12.01 -0.37 2.57
CA TYR A 69 -11.81 -1.14 1.34
C TYR A 69 -12.81 -2.27 1.18
N ARG A 70 -13.21 -2.94 2.26
CA ARG A 70 -14.26 -3.96 2.25
C ARG A 70 -15.62 -3.40 1.83
N LYS A 71 -16.03 -2.27 2.41
CA LYS A 71 -17.33 -1.65 2.12
C LYS A 71 -17.47 -1.17 0.69
N LYS A 72 -16.41 -0.65 0.09
CA LYS A 72 -16.42 -0.15 -1.29
C LYS A 72 -16.40 -1.28 -2.34
N ASP A 73 -16.30 -2.55 -1.95
CA ASP A 73 -16.08 -3.69 -2.87
C ASP A 73 -14.95 -3.44 -3.90
N VAL A 74 -14.05 -2.51 -3.56
CA VAL A 74 -12.99 -2.04 -4.46
C VAL A 74 -12.11 -3.19 -4.91
N LEU A 75 -11.92 -4.18 -4.04
CA LEU A 75 -11.05 -5.31 -4.30
C LEU A 75 -11.80 -6.53 -4.87
N LYS A 76 -13.11 -6.72 -4.56
CA LYS A 76 -13.93 -7.81 -5.12
C LYS A 76 -14.15 -7.64 -6.62
N ASN A 77 -14.35 -6.40 -7.08
CA ASN A 77 -14.47 -6.09 -8.51
C ASN A 77 -13.09 -6.02 -9.22
N ALA A 78 -12.00 -6.32 -8.51
CA ALA A 78 -10.68 -6.38 -9.12
C ALA A 78 -10.60 -7.50 -10.18
N ASP A 79 -11.30 -8.62 -10.01
CA ASP A 79 -11.26 -9.73 -10.95
C ASP A 79 -11.76 -9.33 -12.35
N SER A 80 -12.86 -8.60 -12.48
CA SER A 80 -13.35 -8.12 -13.78
C SER A 80 -12.44 -7.06 -14.41
N TYR A 81 -11.97 -6.11 -13.60
CA TYR A 81 -11.02 -5.08 -14.04
C TYR A 81 -9.64 -5.68 -14.36
N LEU A 82 -9.25 -6.72 -13.65
CA LEU A 82 -8.00 -7.43 -13.86
C LEU A 82 -8.01 -8.21 -15.18
N ILE A 83 -9.13 -8.79 -15.57
CA ILE A 83 -9.28 -9.56 -16.82
C ILE A 83 -9.26 -8.62 -18.04
N GLU A 84 -9.99 -7.50 -18.02
CA GLU A 84 -10.05 -6.56 -19.15
C GLU A 84 -8.73 -5.81 -19.39
N THR A 85 -7.94 -5.53 -18.34
CA THR A 85 -6.64 -4.86 -18.46
C THR A 85 -5.46 -5.82 -18.62
N ASP A 86 -5.68 -7.13 -18.49
CA ASP A 86 -4.62 -8.13 -18.43
C ASP A 86 -3.78 -8.15 -19.71
N GLN A 87 -4.39 -8.27 -20.88
CA GLN A 87 -3.65 -8.33 -22.15
C GLN A 87 -2.92 -7.01 -22.45
N SER A 88 -3.57 -5.87 -22.19
CA SER A 88 -2.95 -4.56 -22.40
C SER A 88 -1.84 -4.25 -21.40
N PHE A 89 -2.04 -4.62 -20.12
CA PHE A 89 -1.05 -4.42 -19.07
C PHE A 89 0.19 -5.30 -19.28
N TYR A 90 -0.03 -6.62 -19.45
CA TYR A 90 1.09 -7.55 -19.63
C TYR A 90 1.76 -7.40 -21.01
N GLY A 91 1.02 -7.07 -22.06
CA GLY A 91 1.58 -6.80 -23.38
C GLY A 91 2.54 -5.62 -23.43
N SER A 92 2.47 -4.70 -22.46
CA SER A 92 3.45 -3.62 -22.33
C SER A 92 4.78 -4.05 -21.68
N PHE A 93 4.81 -5.19 -21.00
CA PHE A 93 5.98 -5.68 -20.26
C PHE A 93 6.55 -7.00 -20.82
N PHE A 94 5.69 -7.85 -21.38
CA PHE A 94 6.07 -9.19 -21.82
C PHE A 94 5.75 -9.39 -23.30
N GLU A 95 6.59 -10.19 -23.97
CA GLU A 95 6.37 -10.57 -25.37
C GLU A 95 5.05 -11.33 -25.53
N PRO A 96 4.29 -11.09 -26.62
CA PRO A 96 3.07 -11.84 -26.88
C PRO A 96 3.35 -13.32 -27.12
N ASP A 97 2.40 -14.15 -26.73
CA ASP A 97 2.47 -15.60 -26.60
C ASP A 97 2.65 -16.33 -27.94
N ASN A 98 3.88 -16.45 -28.44
CA ASN A 98 4.12 -17.27 -29.65
C ASN A 98 5.39 -18.16 -29.63
N SER A 99 6.22 -18.12 -28.64
CA SER A 99 7.39 -19.02 -28.39
C SER A 99 8.25 -18.53 -27.24
N SER A 100 8.00 -17.30 -26.75
CA SER A 100 8.78 -16.61 -25.72
C SER A 100 7.88 -16.11 -24.59
N SER A 101 6.75 -16.80 -24.36
CA SER A 101 5.77 -16.48 -23.34
C SER A 101 6.44 -16.30 -21.98
N GLY A 102 6.24 -15.12 -21.39
CA GLY A 102 6.85 -14.74 -20.12
C GLY A 102 8.22 -14.05 -20.21
N HIS A 103 8.78 -13.86 -21.42
CA HIS A 103 9.97 -13.04 -21.60
C HIS A 103 9.63 -11.54 -21.60
N TRP A 104 10.48 -10.74 -21.00
CA TRP A 104 10.33 -9.29 -21.00
C TRP A 104 10.48 -8.72 -22.40
N THR A 105 9.67 -7.72 -22.76
CA THR A 105 9.93 -6.92 -23.94
C THR A 105 11.29 -6.21 -23.83
N LYS A 106 11.93 -5.90 -24.97
CA LYS A 106 13.21 -5.19 -24.98
C LYS A 106 13.18 -3.85 -24.23
N THR A 107 12.02 -3.20 -24.20
CA THR A 107 11.80 -1.90 -23.52
C THR A 107 11.49 -2.02 -22.05
N ALA A 108 11.07 -3.19 -21.58
CA ALA A 108 10.70 -3.46 -20.19
C ALA A 108 11.66 -4.44 -19.49
N ASN A 109 12.70 -4.89 -20.20
CA ASN A 109 13.70 -5.80 -19.62
C ASN A 109 14.35 -5.17 -18.37
N PRO A 110 14.50 -5.95 -17.27
CA PRO A 110 15.24 -5.51 -16.10
C PRO A 110 16.66 -5.07 -16.42
N GLU A 111 16.99 -3.82 -16.11
CA GLU A 111 18.37 -3.37 -16.13
C GLU A 111 19.04 -3.66 -14.77
N PRO A 112 20.34 -4.03 -14.75
CA PRO A 112 21.08 -4.15 -13.50
C PRO A 112 21.08 -2.81 -12.76
N TRP A 113 20.85 -2.83 -11.47
CA TRP A 113 20.99 -1.64 -10.64
C TRP A 113 22.48 -1.40 -10.37
N ASN A 114 23.14 -0.67 -11.27
CA ASN A 114 24.53 -0.25 -11.11
C ASN A 114 24.63 0.89 -10.10
N MET A 115 24.26 0.64 -8.85
CA MET A 115 24.47 1.60 -7.78
C MET A 115 25.85 1.38 -7.17
N SER A 116 26.73 2.38 -7.30
CA SER A 116 27.86 2.49 -6.39
C SER A 116 27.33 2.83 -4.99
N THR A 117 27.71 2.05 -4.00
CA THR A 117 27.31 2.24 -2.60
C THR A 117 27.80 3.54 -1.99
N ASP A 118 28.62 4.32 -2.68
CA ASP A 118 29.26 5.55 -2.20
C ASP A 118 28.47 6.85 -2.47
N GLU A 119 27.48 6.83 -3.34
CA GLU A 119 26.54 7.94 -3.40
C GLU A 119 25.49 7.72 -2.31
N ALA A 120 25.72 8.30 -1.17
CA ALA A 120 24.84 8.35 -0.03
C ALA A 120 23.52 9.06 -0.39
N LEU A 121 22.72 8.38 -1.18
CA LEU A 121 21.30 8.66 -1.31
C LEU A 121 20.72 8.54 0.08
N THR A 122 20.33 9.67 0.65
CA THR A 122 19.83 9.64 2.01
C THR A 122 18.66 8.68 2.06
N ARG A 123 18.66 7.78 3.03
CA ARG A 123 17.56 6.84 3.30
C ARG A 123 16.19 7.53 3.21
N ASN A 124 16.13 8.78 3.59
CA ASN A 124 14.94 9.63 3.53
C ASN A 124 14.48 9.91 2.09
N ASP A 125 15.37 10.11 1.13
CA ASP A 125 15.00 10.40 -0.26
C ASP A 125 14.50 9.14 -0.96
N PHE A 126 15.03 7.97 -0.61
CA PHE A 126 14.49 6.69 -1.09
C PHE A 126 13.06 6.45 -0.59
N TYR A 127 12.79 6.71 0.70
CA TYR A 127 11.44 6.57 1.25
C TYR A 127 10.45 7.57 0.60
N LYS A 128 10.85 8.81 0.35
CA LYS A 128 10.01 9.77 -0.39
C LYS A 128 9.68 9.27 -1.81
N MET A 129 10.66 8.65 -2.48
CA MET A 129 10.44 8.09 -3.80
C MET A 129 9.54 6.85 -3.75
N LEU A 130 9.69 6.00 -2.73
CA LEU A 130 8.82 4.86 -2.49
C LEU A 130 7.37 5.32 -2.27
N ASP A 131 7.15 6.31 -1.41
CA ASP A 131 5.83 6.91 -1.16
C ASP A 131 5.23 7.51 -2.44
N TYR A 132 6.05 8.21 -3.24
CA TYR A 132 5.63 8.72 -4.54
C TYR A 132 5.18 7.59 -5.48
N CYS A 133 5.95 6.50 -5.57
CA CYS A 133 5.60 5.35 -6.41
C CYS A 133 4.35 4.61 -5.92
N ILE A 134 4.17 4.48 -4.60
CA ILE A 134 2.94 3.94 -4.01
C ILE A 134 1.74 4.81 -4.39
N GLY A 135 1.87 6.13 -4.26
CA GLY A 135 0.82 7.08 -4.62
C GLY A 135 0.44 7.09 -6.11
N LYS A 136 1.31 6.56 -6.99
CA LYS A 136 1.03 6.38 -8.43
C LYS A 136 0.38 5.03 -8.75
N MET A 137 0.36 4.09 -7.81
CA MET A 137 -0.32 2.82 -8.02
C MET A 137 -1.84 3.02 -8.10
N PRO A 138 -2.55 2.21 -8.88
CA PRO A 138 -4.01 2.15 -8.82
C PRO A 138 -4.48 1.93 -7.38
N ALA A 139 -5.50 2.67 -6.93
CA ALA A 139 -6.04 2.62 -5.57
C ALA A 139 -6.47 1.21 -5.13
N LYS A 140 -6.79 0.32 -6.09
CA LYS A 140 -7.14 -1.09 -5.84
C LYS A 140 -5.93 -1.98 -5.49
N LEU A 141 -4.72 -1.58 -5.89
CA LEU A 141 -3.52 -2.41 -5.75
C LEU A 141 -2.64 -1.96 -4.58
N ALA A 142 -2.54 -0.65 -4.34
CA ALA A 142 -1.68 -0.07 -3.33
C ALA A 142 -1.90 -0.63 -1.91
N PRO A 143 -3.15 -0.84 -1.42
CA PRO A 143 -3.37 -1.33 -0.04
C PRO A 143 -2.78 -2.72 0.21
N VAL A 144 -2.90 -3.62 -0.77
CA VAL A 144 -2.35 -4.98 -0.67
C VAL A 144 -0.83 -4.96 -0.72
N PHE A 145 -0.25 -4.08 -1.55
CA PHE A 145 1.20 -3.87 -1.59
C PHE A 145 1.72 -3.35 -0.25
N ILE A 146 1.06 -2.34 0.33
CA ILE A 146 1.45 -1.75 1.61
C ILE A 146 1.36 -2.79 2.72
N ALA A 147 0.25 -3.51 2.82
CA ALA A 147 0.06 -4.56 3.81
C ALA A 147 1.18 -5.63 3.72
N LYS A 148 1.60 -5.99 2.49
CA LYS A 148 2.64 -7.02 2.31
C LYS A 148 4.05 -6.51 2.57
N TYR A 149 4.42 -5.31 2.09
CA TYR A 149 5.82 -4.88 2.05
C TYR A 149 6.17 -3.77 3.04
N ILE A 150 5.18 -3.08 3.58
CA ILE A 150 5.38 -2.01 4.58
C ILE A 150 4.94 -2.47 5.96
N ASP A 151 3.75 -3.10 6.06
CA ASP A 151 3.22 -3.61 7.32
C ASP A 151 3.74 -5.05 7.62
N GLU A 152 4.37 -5.72 6.64
CA GLU A 152 4.94 -7.07 6.74
C GLU A 152 3.91 -8.16 7.10
N ASP A 153 2.64 -7.92 6.77
CA ASP A 153 1.56 -8.87 7.03
C ASP A 153 1.73 -10.15 6.19
N ASP A 154 1.29 -11.27 6.74
CA ASP A 154 1.26 -12.53 6.00
C ASP A 154 0.13 -12.59 4.98
N SER A 155 0.26 -13.47 3.98
CA SER A 155 -0.71 -13.59 2.89
C SER A 155 -2.10 -14.03 3.34
N GLU A 156 -2.20 -14.86 4.36
CA GLU A 156 -3.48 -15.35 4.88
C GLU A 156 -4.25 -14.22 5.56
N LYS A 157 -3.55 -13.42 6.38
CA LYS A 157 -4.10 -12.23 7.03
C LYS A 157 -4.58 -11.22 5.97
N ILE A 158 -3.76 -10.92 4.96
CA ILE A 158 -4.10 -9.98 3.89
C ILE A 158 -5.34 -10.47 3.13
N CYS A 159 -5.40 -11.75 2.74
CA CYS A 159 -6.58 -12.31 2.06
C CYS A 159 -7.85 -12.16 2.91
N LYS A 160 -7.75 -12.47 4.21
CA LYS A 160 -8.86 -12.33 5.15
C LYS A 160 -9.27 -10.88 5.36
N ASP A 161 -8.29 -9.98 5.54
CA ASP A 161 -8.52 -8.57 5.85
C ASP A 161 -9.14 -7.82 4.68
N PHE A 162 -8.74 -8.13 3.46
CA PHE A 162 -9.27 -7.50 2.24
C PHE A 162 -10.37 -8.29 1.53
N ASP A 163 -10.76 -9.46 2.06
CA ASP A 163 -11.78 -10.37 1.49
C ASP A 163 -11.47 -10.72 0.02
N ILE A 164 -10.23 -11.11 -0.24
CA ILE A 164 -9.75 -11.54 -1.56
C ILE A 164 -9.28 -13.00 -1.55
N SER A 165 -9.42 -13.68 -2.69
CA SER A 165 -8.92 -15.04 -2.85
C SER A 165 -7.38 -15.07 -2.88
N SER A 166 -6.79 -16.21 -2.54
CA SER A 166 -5.34 -16.40 -2.63
C SER A 166 -4.83 -16.22 -4.06
N SER A 167 -5.57 -16.67 -5.08
CA SER A 167 -5.19 -16.46 -6.48
C SER A 167 -5.18 -14.99 -6.84
N ASN A 168 -6.20 -14.22 -6.45
CA ASN A 168 -6.26 -12.77 -6.68
C ASN A 168 -5.14 -12.03 -5.95
N TYR A 169 -4.83 -12.42 -4.70
CA TYR A 169 -3.69 -11.88 -3.96
C TYR A 169 -2.38 -11.99 -4.76
N TRP A 170 -2.07 -13.17 -5.31
CA TRP A 170 -0.84 -13.36 -6.08
C TRP A 170 -0.80 -12.54 -7.37
N VAL A 171 -1.92 -12.38 -8.05
CA VAL A 171 -2.04 -11.50 -9.23
C VAL A 171 -1.78 -10.05 -8.84
N ILE A 172 -2.40 -9.57 -7.75
CA ILE A 172 -2.19 -8.20 -7.24
C ILE A 172 -0.71 -7.98 -6.89
N ILE A 173 -0.11 -8.89 -6.12
CA ILE A 173 1.30 -8.77 -5.71
C ILE A 173 2.23 -8.76 -6.93
N HIS A 174 1.98 -9.61 -7.91
CA HIS A 174 2.80 -9.62 -9.13
C HIS A 174 2.73 -8.28 -9.86
N ARG A 175 1.54 -7.74 -10.06
CA ARG A 175 1.33 -6.45 -10.73
C ARG A 175 1.94 -5.28 -9.96
N THR A 176 1.77 -5.25 -8.66
CA THR A 176 2.34 -4.16 -7.84
C THR A 176 3.86 -4.15 -7.89
N LYS A 177 4.51 -5.32 -7.94
CA LYS A 177 5.96 -5.42 -8.13
C LYS A 177 6.41 -4.82 -9.46
N ILE A 178 5.71 -5.13 -10.57
CA ILE A 178 6.03 -4.59 -11.89
C ILE A 178 5.86 -3.07 -11.91
N LEU A 179 4.75 -2.56 -11.37
CA LEU A 179 4.49 -1.11 -11.32
C LEU A 179 5.52 -0.37 -10.46
N MET A 180 5.83 -0.91 -9.28
CA MET A 180 6.83 -0.34 -8.39
C MET A 180 8.18 -0.28 -9.06
N ARG A 181 8.61 -1.39 -9.67
CA ARG A 181 9.87 -1.48 -10.40
C ARG A 181 9.95 -0.43 -11.51
N LYS A 182 8.95 -0.36 -12.39
CA LYS A 182 8.91 0.63 -13.49
C LYS A 182 9.00 2.05 -12.96
N CYS A 183 8.28 2.37 -11.87
CA CYS A 183 8.32 3.69 -11.26
C CYS A 183 9.73 4.02 -10.72
N LEU A 184 10.36 3.10 -9.99
CA LEU A 184 11.70 3.28 -9.44
C LEU A 184 12.75 3.39 -10.55
N GLU A 185 12.71 2.55 -11.58
CA GLU A 185 13.62 2.62 -12.72
C GLU A 185 13.56 3.98 -13.42
N THR A 186 12.35 4.52 -13.60
CA THR A 186 12.16 5.79 -14.30
C THR A 186 12.55 7.00 -13.47
N ASN A 187 12.24 7.00 -12.18
CA ASN A 187 12.32 8.21 -11.35
C ASN A 187 13.50 8.22 -10.38
N TRP A 188 14.11 7.05 -10.12
CA TRP A 188 15.20 6.90 -9.17
C TRP A 188 16.52 6.51 -9.84
N PHE A 189 16.52 5.50 -10.71
CA PHE A 189 17.75 4.95 -11.31
C PHE A 189 18.16 5.58 -12.63
N LYS A 190 17.28 6.27 -13.35
CA LYS A 190 17.56 6.95 -14.64
C LYS A 190 17.77 8.47 -14.49
N LYS A 191 18.14 8.92 -13.29
CA LYS A 191 18.54 10.30 -13.08
C LYS A 191 19.99 10.53 -13.45
#